data_0e3286b2f373f365446860863ced98f0
#
_entry.id   0e3286b2f373f365446860863ced98f0
#
_cell.length_a   1.000
_cell.length_b   1.000
_cell.length_c   1.000
_cell.angle_alpha   90.00
_cell.angle_beta   90.00
_cell.angle_gamma   90.00
#
_symmetry.space_group_name_H-M   'P 1'
#
loop_
_entity.id
_entity.type
_entity.pdbx_description
1 polymer ?
#
loop_
_entity_poly.entity_id
_entity_poly.type
_entity_poly.pdbx_seq_one_letter_code
_entity_poly.pdbx_strand_id
1 'polypeptide(L)'
;GRTMWDGTVMLLILASAISIPGQLAFGELMGKDFAAALNHFHSVLLGVYGLDLVGWCFVSFQDVSGAWVVAPRRIVANYLRKWFVVDLIAMVPWPIGTTAQGMPGGPWFAMIKVLRLSRVLSNKVGSSFGITSLSGVLMRFGRMFIGVFLLVHWFACTYYAVSIMTSEE
;
A
#
# COMPACT_ATOMS: atom_id res chain seq x y z
N GLY A 1 -9.36 -11.84 -16.09
CA GLY A 1 -8.51 -12.30 -14.97
C GLY A 1 -7.71 -11.18 -14.31
N ARG A 2 -7.00 -10.32 -15.08
CA ARG A 2 -6.09 -9.31 -14.52
C ARG A 2 -6.79 -8.21 -13.76
N THR A 3 -7.90 -7.69 -14.27
CA THR A 3 -8.67 -6.61 -13.59
C THR A 3 -9.16 -7.05 -12.22
N MET A 4 -9.52 -8.31 -12.04
CA MET A 4 -9.90 -8.85 -10.72
C MET A 4 -8.69 -8.95 -9.79
N TRP A 5 -7.52 -9.41 -10.32
CA TRP A 5 -6.28 -9.44 -9.54
C TRP A 5 -5.88 -8.05 -9.07
N ASP A 6 -5.83 -7.08 -9.98
CA ASP A 6 -5.48 -5.69 -9.66
C ASP A 6 -6.45 -5.09 -8.62
N GLY A 7 -7.76 -5.39 -8.74
CA GLY A 7 -8.77 -5.00 -7.76
C GLY A 7 -8.54 -5.63 -6.38
N THR A 8 -8.23 -6.92 -6.33
CA THR A 8 -7.91 -7.63 -5.07
C THR A 8 -6.67 -7.04 -4.41
N VAL A 9 -5.58 -6.87 -5.16
CA VAL A 9 -4.34 -6.27 -4.63
C VAL A 9 -4.60 -4.85 -4.12
N MET A 10 -5.42 -4.06 -4.83
CA MET A 10 -5.81 -2.72 -4.40
C MET A 10 -6.56 -2.73 -3.07
N LEU A 11 -7.53 -3.63 -2.88
CA LEU A 11 -8.25 -3.78 -1.60
C LEU A 11 -7.31 -4.19 -0.47
N LEU A 12 -6.37 -5.09 -0.73
CA LEU A 12 -5.37 -5.53 0.24
C LEU A 12 -4.41 -4.40 0.65
N ILE A 13 -4.02 -3.53 -0.31
CA ILE A 13 -3.23 -2.34 -0.02
C ILE A 13 -4.02 -1.37 0.87
N LEU A 14 -5.30 -1.14 0.58
CA LEU A 14 -6.16 -0.29 1.42
C LEU A 14 -6.33 -0.87 2.82
N ALA A 15 -6.56 -2.18 2.95
CA ALA A 15 -6.63 -2.85 4.23
C ALA A 15 -5.34 -2.70 5.04
N SER A 16 -4.17 -2.84 4.41
CA SER A 16 -2.87 -2.63 5.07
C SER A 16 -2.65 -1.15 5.45
N ALA A 17 -3.11 -0.21 4.64
CA ALA A 17 -3.00 1.22 4.92
C ALA A 17 -3.83 1.67 6.13
N ILE A 18 -4.86 0.92 6.50
CA ILE A 18 -5.66 1.13 7.70
C ILE A 18 -5.07 0.35 8.89
N SER A 19 -4.74 -0.92 8.68
CA SER A 19 -4.34 -1.82 9.77
C SER A 19 -2.94 -1.51 10.34
N ILE A 20 -1.98 -1.09 9.51
CA ILE A 20 -0.61 -0.81 9.96
C ILE A 20 -0.57 0.37 10.95
N PRO A 21 -1.10 1.58 10.65
CA PRO A 21 -1.12 2.67 11.63
C PRO A 21 -1.97 2.34 12.85
N GLY A 22 -3.09 1.64 12.66
CA GLY A 22 -3.93 1.18 13.77
C GLY A 22 -3.19 0.24 14.72
N GLN A 23 -2.43 -0.71 14.19
CA GLN A 23 -1.60 -1.61 15.00
C GLN A 23 -0.45 -0.87 15.69
N LEU A 24 0.12 0.15 15.06
CA LEU A 24 1.14 1.01 15.64
C LEU A 24 0.59 1.82 16.84
N ALA A 25 -0.60 2.37 16.68
CA ALA A 25 -1.23 3.21 17.70
C ALA A 25 -1.82 2.41 18.86
N PHE A 26 -2.51 1.30 18.57
CA PHE A 26 -3.32 0.57 19.52
C PHE A 26 -2.79 -0.86 19.81
N GLY A 27 -1.56 -1.18 19.35
CA GLY A 27 -1.03 -2.54 19.45
C GLY A 27 -0.97 -3.11 20.86
N GLU A 28 -0.72 -2.27 21.86
CA GLU A 28 -0.70 -2.69 23.28
C GLU A 28 -2.09 -2.90 23.87
N LEU A 29 -3.08 -2.16 23.35
CA LEU A 29 -4.50 -2.32 23.76
C LEU A 29 -5.17 -3.48 23.05
N MET A 30 -4.61 -3.96 21.94
CA MET A 30 -5.13 -5.13 21.22
C MET A 30 -4.81 -6.41 21.97
N GLY A 31 -5.80 -7.29 22.10
CA GLY A 31 -5.57 -8.62 22.67
C GLY A 31 -4.50 -9.38 21.86
N LYS A 32 -3.68 -10.19 22.53
CA LYS A 32 -2.55 -10.92 21.93
C LYS A 32 -2.94 -11.76 20.73
N ASP A 33 -4.13 -12.39 20.78
CA ASP A 33 -4.65 -13.23 19.69
C ASP A 33 -4.96 -12.39 18.45
N PHE A 34 -5.54 -11.20 18.61
CA PHE A 34 -5.86 -10.30 17.52
C PHE A 34 -4.57 -9.70 16.89
N ALA A 35 -3.60 -9.31 17.71
CA ALA A 35 -2.30 -8.84 17.25
C ALA A 35 -1.55 -9.94 16.45
N ALA A 36 -1.61 -11.20 16.93
CA ALA A 36 -1.03 -12.33 16.21
C ALA A 36 -1.73 -12.57 14.86
N ALA A 37 -3.05 -12.49 14.82
CA ALA A 37 -3.82 -12.61 13.58
C ALA A 37 -3.47 -11.52 12.56
N LEU A 38 -3.31 -10.26 13.01
CA LEU A 38 -2.87 -9.16 12.15
C LEU A 38 -1.45 -9.37 11.61
N ASN A 39 -0.52 -9.84 12.45
CA ASN A 39 0.84 -10.14 12.00
C ASN A 39 0.86 -11.26 10.97
N HIS A 40 0.02 -12.29 11.16
CA HIS A 40 -0.14 -13.36 10.17
C HIS A 40 -0.73 -12.82 8.85
N PHE A 41 -1.76 -11.99 8.92
CA PHE A 41 -2.35 -11.31 7.78
C PHE A 41 -1.29 -10.50 6.99
N HIS A 42 -0.48 -9.70 7.68
CA HIS A 42 0.60 -8.94 7.03
C HIS A 42 1.68 -9.83 6.40
N SER A 43 1.95 -11.00 6.98
CA SER A 43 2.89 -11.96 6.40
C SER A 43 2.35 -12.57 5.10
N VAL A 44 1.06 -12.92 5.07
CA VAL A 44 0.38 -13.39 3.85
C VAL A 44 0.38 -12.32 2.77
N LEU A 45 0.07 -11.07 3.16
CA LEU A 45 0.12 -9.92 2.24
C LEU A 45 1.49 -9.75 1.59
N LEU A 46 2.56 -9.99 2.33
CA LEU A 46 3.92 -9.90 1.80
C LEU A 46 4.12 -10.88 0.64
N GLY A 47 3.61 -12.11 0.78
CA GLY A 47 3.62 -13.12 -0.29
C GLY A 47 2.82 -12.68 -1.52
N VAL A 48 1.60 -12.16 -1.31
CA VAL A 48 0.75 -11.64 -2.40
C VAL A 48 1.43 -10.49 -3.14
N TYR A 49 2.06 -9.59 -2.40
CA TYR A 49 2.78 -8.47 -2.99
C TYR A 49 4.03 -8.91 -3.77
N GLY A 50 4.71 -9.98 -3.33
CA GLY A 50 5.79 -10.58 -4.09
C GLY A 50 5.32 -11.15 -5.42
N LEU A 51 4.20 -11.85 -5.43
CA LEU A 51 3.58 -12.35 -6.66
C LEU A 51 3.15 -11.21 -7.59
N ASP A 52 2.59 -10.13 -7.05
CA ASP A 52 2.23 -8.95 -7.83
C ASP A 52 3.45 -8.29 -8.48
N LEU A 53 4.55 -8.16 -7.72
CA LEU A 53 5.82 -7.62 -8.22
C LEU A 53 6.34 -8.43 -9.41
N VAL A 54 6.35 -9.76 -9.29
CA VAL A 54 6.74 -10.64 -10.40
C VAL A 54 5.77 -10.48 -11.57
N GLY A 55 4.46 -10.39 -11.30
CA GLY A 55 3.44 -10.18 -12.33
C GLY A 55 3.68 -8.92 -13.16
N TRP A 56 4.13 -7.84 -12.55
CA TRP A 56 4.43 -6.59 -13.24
C TRP A 56 5.60 -6.68 -14.24
N CYS A 57 6.50 -7.62 -14.05
CA CYS A 57 7.58 -7.88 -15.02
C CYS A 57 7.08 -8.42 -16.36
N PHE A 58 5.84 -8.90 -16.42
CA PHE A 58 5.24 -9.47 -17.63
C PHE A 58 4.16 -8.58 -18.26
N VAL A 59 3.93 -7.38 -17.71
CA VAL A 59 2.87 -6.49 -18.20
C VAL A 59 3.37 -5.53 -19.24
N SER A 60 2.81 -5.67 -20.45
CA SER A 60 2.99 -4.70 -21.52
C SER A 60 2.53 -3.30 -21.11
N PHE A 61 3.23 -2.28 -21.55
CA PHE A 61 2.88 -0.88 -21.33
C PHE A 61 2.83 -0.12 -22.65
N GLN A 62 2.12 1.00 -22.67
CA GLN A 62 2.14 1.91 -23.80
C GLN A 62 3.30 2.89 -23.69
N ASP A 63 4.08 3.02 -24.74
CA ASP A 63 5.11 4.03 -24.87
C ASP A 63 4.49 5.42 -25.11
N VAL A 64 5.31 6.47 -25.07
CA VAL A 64 4.91 7.87 -25.30
C VAL A 64 4.24 8.05 -26.67
N SER A 65 4.59 7.21 -27.65
CA SER A 65 3.99 7.16 -28.99
C SER A 65 2.62 6.46 -29.04
N GLY A 66 2.12 5.93 -27.89
CA GLY A 66 0.89 5.13 -27.83
C GLY A 66 1.04 3.67 -28.30
N ALA A 67 2.21 3.26 -28.76
CA ALA A 67 2.47 1.89 -29.19
C ALA A 67 2.62 0.93 -28.00
N TRP A 68 2.08 -0.29 -28.14
CA TRP A 68 2.23 -1.33 -27.13
C TRP A 68 3.63 -1.96 -27.17
N VAL A 69 4.35 -1.85 -26.07
CA VAL A 69 5.66 -2.49 -25.91
C VAL A 69 5.47 -3.86 -25.28
N VAL A 70 5.76 -4.91 -26.06
CA VAL A 70 5.60 -6.32 -25.66
C VAL A 70 6.96 -6.98 -25.39
N ALA A 71 8.08 -6.32 -25.76
CA ALA A 71 9.42 -6.87 -25.58
C ALA A 71 9.76 -7.02 -24.07
N PRO A 72 10.01 -8.24 -23.53
CA PRO A 72 10.17 -8.47 -22.09
C PRO A 72 11.30 -7.64 -21.48
N ARG A 73 12.42 -7.51 -22.18
CA ARG A 73 13.57 -6.70 -21.70
C ARG A 73 13.21 -5.22 -21.48
N ARG A 74 12.37 -4.64 -22.37
CA ARG A 74 11.93 -3.25 -22.25
C ARG A 74 10.91 -3.08 -21.12
N ILE A 75 10.04 -4.07 -20.93
CA ILE A 75 9.05 -4.09 -19.84
C ILE A 75 9.77 -4.09 -18.50
N VAL A 76 10.68 -5.04 -18.29
CA VAL A 76 11.45 -5.16 -17.04
C VAL A 76 12.28 -3.91 -16.79
N ALA A 77 13.00 -3.40 -17.78
CA ALA A 77 13.82 -2.19 -17.65
C ALA A 77 12.98 -0.95 -17.27
N ASN A 78 11.79 -0.77 -17.87
CA ASN A 78 10.88 0.32 -17.54
C ASN A 78 10.32 0.19 -16.11
N TYR A 79 9.97 -1.04 -15.70
CA TYR A 79 9.50 -1.31 -14.35
C TYR A 79 10.59 -1.08 -13.30
N LEU A 80 11.80 -1.62 -13.49
CA LEU A 80 12.94 -1.45 -12.60
C LEU A 80 13.30 0.03 -12.38
N ARG A 81 13.18 0.84 -13.44
CA ARG A 81 13.53 2.27 -13.38
C ARG A 81 12.47 3.13 -12.67
N LYS A 82 11.18 2.72 -12.70
CA LYS A 82 10.08 3.56 -12.21
C LYS A 82 9.56 3.14 -10.84
N TRP A 83 9.22 1.87 -10.66
CA TRP A 83 8.42 1.42 -9.51
C TRP A 83 9.09 0.35 -8.65
N PHE A 84 10.05 -0.36 -9.19
CA PHE A 84 10.68 -1.50 -8.53
C PHE A 84 11.26 -1.14 -7.16
N VAL A 85 11.95 0.01 -7.06
CA VAL A 85 12.60 0.44 -5.79
C VAL A 85 11.55 0.69 -4.71
N VAL A 86 10.44 1.36 -5.06
CA VAL A 86 9.34 1.63 -4.12
C VAL A 86 8.68 0.33 -3.66
N ASP A 87 8.42 -0.57 -4.59
CA ASP A 87 7.83 -1.88 -4.30
C ASP A 87 8.77 -2.75 -3.46
N LEU A 88 10.06 -2.73 -3.76
CA LEU A 88 11.07 -3.49 -3.03
C LEU A 88 11.20 -3.01 -1.57
N ILE A 89 11.31 -1.69 -1.35
CA ILE A 89 11.38 -1.10 -0.01
C ILE A 89 10.10 -1.43 0.77
N ALA A 90 8.94 -1.35 0.13
CA ALA A 90 7.66 -1.69 0.76
C ALA A 90 7.49 -3.19 1.05
N MET A 91 8.30 -4.06 0.41
CA MET A 91 8.31 -5.50 0.66
C MET A 91 9.19 -5.90 1.86
N VAL A 92 10.09 -5.04 2.32
CA VAL A 92 10.93 -5.37 3.48
C VAL A 92 10.01 -5.69 4.67
N PRO A 93 10.25 -6.80 5.40
CA PRO A 93 9.45 -7.16 6.57
C PRO A 93 9.82 -6.26 7.76
N TRP A 94 9.39 -5.00 7.69
CA TRP A 94 9.57 -4.06 8.79
C TRP A 94 8.82 -4.56 10.03
N PRO A 95 9.45 -4.57 11.20
CA PRO A 95 8.78 -4.96 12.44
C PRO A 95 7.61 -4.00 12.75
N ILE A 96 6.50 -4.56 13.19
CA ILE A 96 5.26 -3.82 13.51
C ILE A 96 4.88 -4.13 14.96
N GLY A 97 4.46 -3.10 15.70
CA GLY A 97 3.99 -3.27 17.07
C GLY A 97 5.07 -3.71 18.05
N THR A 98 4.74 -4.63 18.95
CA THR A 98 5.62 -5.09 20.04
C THR A 98 6.93 -5.73 19.57
N THR A 99 6.98 -6.25 18.33
CA THR A 99 8.21 -6.82 17.76
C THR A 99 9.23 -5.75 17.38
N ALA A 100 8.84 -4.49 17.34
CA ALA A 100 9.69 -3.34 17.05
C ALA A 100 10.34 -2.72 18.30
N GLN A 101 10.00 -3.22 19.49
CA GLN A 101 10.56 -2.74 20.75
C GLN A 101 12.09 -3.00 20.76
N GLY A 102 12.86 -1.93 20.95
CA GLY A 102 14.32 -1.97 20.94
C GLY A 102 15.00 -1.54 19.64
N MET A 103 14.27 -1.35 18.53
CA MET A 103 14.81 -0.70 17.34
C MET A 103 14.47 0.79 17.33
N PRO A 104 15.44 1.71 17.34
CA PRO A 104 15.16 3.14 17.24
C PRO A 104 14.43 3.42 15.92
N GLY A 105 13.20 3.93 16.01
CA GLY A 105 12.35 4.21 14.84
C GLY A 105 11.69 2.97 14.20
N GLY A 106 11.84 1.76 14.78
CA GLY A 106 11.32 0.51 14.21
C GLY A 106 9.84 0.58 13.82
N PRO A 107 8.93 1.05 14.70
CA PRO A 107 7.51 1.16 14.37
C PRO A 107 7.22 2.07 13.18
N TRP A 108 7.94 3.18 13.05
CA TRP A 108 7.73 4.15 11.98
C TRP A 108 8.14 3.63 10.60
N PHE A 109 9.13 2.72 10.54
CA PHE A 109 9.51 2.07 9.28
C PHE A 109 8.38 1.23 8.68
N ALA A 110 7.46 0.73 9.50
CA ALA A 110 6.29 0.02 9.00
C ALA A 110 5.40 0.91 8.11
N MET A 111 5.40 2.23 8.35
CA MET A 111 4.68 3.20 7.53
C MET A 111 5.20 3.29 6.09
N ILE A 112 6.42 2.85 5.82
CA ILE A 112 6.98 2.79 4.47
C ILE A 112 6.14 1.88 3.56
N LYS A 113 5.51 0.84 4.12
CA LYS A 113 4.59 -0.04 3.37
C LYS A 113 3.42 0.71 2.75
N VAL A 114 3.05 1.83 3.36
CA VAL A 114 1.99 2.72 2.88
C VAL A 114 2.37 3.43 1.57
N LEU A 115 3.66 3.53 1.22
CA LEU A 115 4.09 4.07 -0.07
C LEU A 115 3.47 3.33 -1.26
N ARG A 116 3.08 2.05 -1.09
CA ARG A 116 2.32 1.32 -2.10
C ARG A 116 0.98 1.96 -2.44
N LEU A 117 0.41 2.73 -1.51
CA LEU A 117 -0.82 3.47 -1.78
C LEU A 117 -0.65 4.47 -2.93
N SER A 118 0.56 5.03 -3.11
CA SER A 118 0.86 5.92 -4.24
C SER A 118 0.55 5.27 -5.58
N ARG A 119 0.74 3.94 -5.68
CA ARG A 119 0.39 3.17 -6.87
C ARG A 119 -1.13 3.11 -7.11
N VAL A 120 -1.90 2.95 -6.04
CA VAL A 120 -3.38 2.96 -6.11
C VAL A 120 -3.88 4.32 -6.56
N LEU A 121 -3.30 5.39 -6.02
CA LEU A 121 -3.67 6.76 -6.36
C LEU A 121 -3.21 7.15 -7.78
N SER A 122 -2.06 6.63 -8.24
CA SER A 122 -1.50 6.92 -9.56
C SER A 122 -2.07 6.05 -10.67
N ASN A 123 -2.72 4.92 -10.35
CA ASN A 123 -3.30 4.04 -11.36
C ASN A 123 -4.35 4.77 -12.20
N LYS A 124 -4.11 4.75 -13.49
CA LYS A 124 -5.00 5.32 -14.53
C LYS A 124 -6.30 4.51 -14.71
N VAL A 125 -6.77 3.83 -13.67
CA VAL A 125 -8.01 3.03 -13.69
C VAL A 125 -9.21 3.89 -14.11
N GLY A 126 -9.14 5.20 -13.89
CA GLY A 126 -10.17 6.14 -14.36
C GLY A 126 -10.03 6.58 -15.81
N SER A 127 -8.93 6.26 -16.53
CA SER A 127 -8.77 6.70 -17.92
C SER A 127 -9.57 5.87 -18.92
N SER A 128 -10.01 4.67 -18.55
CA SER A 128 -10.86 3.81 -19.37
C SER A 128 -12.33 4.22 -19.31
N PHE A 129 -12.75 4.94 -18.27
CA PHE A 129 -14.08 5.55 -18.19
C PHE A 129 -13.95 6.99 -18.65
N GLY A 130 -14.63 7.36 -19.72
CA GLY A 130 -14.60 8.71 -20.30
C GLY A 130 -14.75 9.78 -19.21
N ILE A 131 -13.99 10.85 -19.33
CA ILE A 131 -13.89 11.96 -18.34
C ILE A 131 -15.27 12.56 -18.02
N THR A 132 -16.21 12.43 -18.92
CA THR A 132 -17.58 12.99 -18.86
C THR A 132 -18.64 12.00 -18.40
N SER A 133 -18.30 10.71 -18.20
CA SER A 133 -19.26 9.74 -17.70
C SER A 133 -19.50 9.92 -16.20
N LEU A 134 -20.76 9.77 -15.76
CA LEU A 134 -21.12 9.84 -14.34
C LEU A 134 -20.28 8.88 -13.48
N SER A 135 -20.01 7.67 -13.99
CA SER A 135 -19.13 6.70 -13.34
C SER A 135 -17.71 7.20 -13.17
N GLY A 136 -17.16 7.92 -14.17
CA GLY A 136 -15.82 8.51 -14.08
C GLY A 136 -15.74 9.60 -13.00
N VAL A 137 -16.77 10.43 -12.89
CA VAL A 137 -16.89 11.47 -11.86
C VAL A 137 -17.00 10.85 -10.47
N LEU A 138 -17.88 9.86 -10.27
CA LEU A 138 -18.05 9.15 -9.01
C LEU A 138 -16.75 8.45 -8.56
N MET A 139 -16.02 7.83 -9.47
CA MET A 139 -14.72 7.22 -9.14
C MET A 139 -13.66 8.23 -8.70
N ARG A 140 -13.67 9.44 -9.24
CA ARG A 140 -12.75 10.51 -8.81
C ARG A 140 -13.10 10.99 -7.40
N PHE A 141 -14.37 11.27 -7.15
CA PHE A 141 -14.83 11.64 -5.80
C PHE A 141 -14.55 10.54 -4.79
N GLY A 142 -14.87 9.28 -5.09
CA GLY A 142 -14.58 8.14 -4.22
C GLY A 142 -13.10 8.05 -3.88
N ARG A 143 -12.20 8.24 -4.84
CA ARG A 143 -10.75 8.23 -4.63
C ARG A 143 -10.30 9.39 -3.73
N MET A 144 -10.87 10.58 -3.93
CA MET A 144 -10.59 11.74 -3.09
C MET A 144 -11.06 11.50 -1.65
N PHE A 145 -12.28 10.98 -1.46
CA PHE A 145 -12.79 10.65 -0.12
C PHE A 145 -11.94 9.59 0.58
N ILE A 146 -11.54 8.53 -0.12
CA ILE A 146 -10.64 7.50 0.44
C ILE A 146 -9.30 8.13 0.84
N GLY A 147 -8.73 9.02 0.00
CA GLY A 147 -7.50 9.72 0.31
C GLY A 147 -7.59 10.59 1.55
N VAL A 148 -8.65 11.39 1.67
CA VAL A 148 -8.89 12.24 2.85
C VAL A 148 -9.12 11.38 4.10
N PHE A 149 -9.93 10.34 4.00
CA PHE A 149 -10.18 9.41 5.11
C PHE A 149 -8.88 8.77 5.63
N LEU A 150 -8.03 8.28 4.73
CA LEU A 150 -6.74 7.69 5.09
C LEU A 150 -5.81 8.71 5.74
N LEU A 151 -5.75 9.94 5.23
CA LEU A 151 -4.95 11.01 5.83
C LEU A 151 -5.41 11.28 7.26
N VAL A 152 -6.72 11.48 7.48
CA VAL A 152 -7.27 11.71 8.82
C VAL A 152 -6.98 10.53 9.75
N HIS A 153 -7.18 9.30 9.28
CA HIS A 153 -6.87 8.10 10.03
C HIS A 153 -5.39 8.03 10.44
N TRP A 154 -4.47 8.33 9.52
CA TRP A 154 -3.03 8.31 9.80
C TRP A 154 -2.62 9.40 10.79
N PHE A 155 -3.14 10.61 10.63
CA PHE A 155 -2.89 11.68 11.60
C PHE A 155 -3.40 11.31 12.99
N ALA A 156 -4.60 10.75 13.09
CA ALA A 156 -5.17 10.33 14.37
C ALA A 156 -4.32 9.23 15.03
N CYS A 157 -3.95 8.18 14.29
CA CYS A 157 -3.10 7.11 14.81
C CYS A 157 -1.71 7.60 15.21
N THR A 158 -1.10 8.46 14.40
CA THR A 158 0.22 9.02 14.69
C THR A 158 0.18 9.91 15.93
N TYR A 159 -0.82 10.80 16.02
CA TYR A 159 -1.00 11.65 17.18
C TYR A 159 -1.16 10.85 18.47
N TYR A 160 -2.00 9.82 18.44
CA TYR A 160 -2.22 8.94 19.57
C TYR A 160 -0.94 8.19 19.98
N ALA A 161 -0.20 7.63 19.02
CA ALA A 161 1.06 6.93 19.30
C ALA A 161 2.11 7.86 19.92
N VAL A 162 2.25 9.10 19.43
CA VAL A 162 3.16 10.09 19.99
C VAL A 162 2.71 10.49 21.40
N SER A 163 1.41 10.70 21.63
CA SER A 163 0.85 11.07 22.93
C SER A 163 1.17 10.04 24.02
N ILE A 164 1.09 8.74 23.70
CA ILE A 164 1.46 7.68 24.65
C ILE A 164 2.96 7.74 24.95
N MET A 165 3.82 7.84 23.94
CA MET A 165 5.27 7.90 24.12
C MET A 165 5.71 9.07 25.01
N THR A 166 5.05 10.23 24.91
CA THR A 166 5.36 11.41 25.72
C THR A 166 4.76 11.38 27.12
N SER A 167 3.77 10.51 27.37
CA SER A 167 3.16 10.38 28.72
C SER A 167 3.91 9.39 29.62
N GLU A 168 4.84 8.62 29.08
CA GLU A 168 5.68 7.67 29.83
C GLU A 168 7.04 8.27 30.29
N GLU A 169 7.37 9.50 29.86
CA GLU A 169 8.51 10.31 30.35
C GLU A 169 8.11 11.18 31.54
#